data_8d0126e8f2b1f200b84c018410545497
#
_entry.id   8d0126e8f2b1f200b84c018410545497
#
_cell.length_a   1.000
_cell.length_b   1.000
_cell.length_c   1.000
_cell.angle_alpha   90.00
_cell.angle_beta   90.00
_cell.angle_gamma   90.00
#
_symmetry.space_group_name_H-M   'P 1'
#
loop_
_entity.id
_entity.type
_entity.pdbx_description
1 polymer ?
#
loop_
_entity_poly.entity_id
_entity_poly.type
_entity_poly.pdbx_seq_one_letter_code
_entity_poly.pdbx_strand_id
1 'polypeptide(L)'
;MDTLSERIKWALTKPELPEQRDGKTKSKLRKEMEKAERVWGNNMIGQVDNGNWTTKLGEELVFDILNLKGENPRRPETRSRFKPDWETDNYIYEVKTSNWWVDGTAGEKVLGTWIKYQDIPEIYGKPLIIVCIARQEHELTYGKTKYFGEELSPKTRQILELAKSWGITYVPFSELCKNYNESS
;
A
#
# COMPACT_ATOMS: atom_id res chain seq x y z
N MET A 1 3.73 -5.54 22.69
CA MET A 1 4.03 -5.91 21.28
C MET A 1 4.60 -4.66 20.64
N ASP A 2 5.66 -4.75 19.86
CA ASP A 2 6.24 -3.60 19.17
C ASP A 2 5.23 -3.02 18.18
N THR A 3 5.07 -1.70 18.17
CA THR A 3 4.10 -1.00 17.31
C THR A 3 4.33 -1.27 15.81
N LEU A 4 5.57 -1.48 15.38
CA LEU A 4 5.89 -1.83 14.00
C LEU A 4 5.38 -3.22 13.64
N SER A 5 5.56 -4.21 14.52
CA SER A 5 5.05 -5.57 14.32
C SER A 5 3.52 -5.62 14.20
N GLU A 6 2.80 -4.82 15.00
CA GLU A 6 1.33 -4.71 14.89
C GLU A 6 0.91 -4.07 13.56
N ARG A 7 1.59 -3.02 13.11
CA ARG A 7 1.33 -2.36 11.83
C ARG A 7 1.60 -3.28 10.64
N ILE A 8 2.70 -4.03 10.67
CA ILE A 8 3.03 -5.05 9.65
C ILE A 8 1.96 -6.15 9.62
N LYS A 9 1.57 -6.68 10.78
CA LYS A 9 0.50 -7.69 10.88
C LYS A 9 -0.81 -7.18 10.28
N TRP A 10 -1.21 -5.95 10.60
CA TRP A 10 -2.39 -5.32 9.99
C TRP A 10 -2.28 -5.25 8.47
N ALA A 11 -1.13 -4.83 7.95
CA ALA A 11 -0.91 -4.68 6.51
C ALA A 11 -0.98 -5.99 5.73
N LEU A 12 -0.50 -7.09 6.34
CA LEU A 12 -0.38 -8.41 5.69
C LEU A 12 -1.55 -9.35 5.94
N THR A 13 -2.41 -9.08 6.93
CA THR A 13 -3.44 -10.01 7.35
C THR A 13 -4.83 -9.45 7.09
N LYS A 14 -5.53 -10.02 6.09
CA LYS A 14 -6.95 -9.69 5.86
C LYS A 14 -7.78 -10.14 7.06
N PRO A 15 -8.50 -9.21 7.72
CA PRO A 15 -9.35 -9.58 8.83
C PRO A 15 -10.62 -10.31 8.34
N GLU A 16 -11.08 -11.25 9.13
CA GLU A 16 -12.38 -11.90 8.89
C GLU A 16 -13.52 -11.05 9.45
N LEU A 17 -14.65 -11.04 8.72
CA LEU A 17 -15.84 -10.42 9.23
C LEU A 17 -16.39 -11.28 10.38
N PRO A 18 -16.64 -10.71 11.56
CA PRO A 18 -17.21 -11.48 12.67
C PRO A 18 -18.49 -12.18 12.28
N GLU A 19 -18.74 -13.37 12.86
CA GLU A 19 -20.02 -14.04 12.72
C GLU A 19 -21.17 -13.12 13.12
N GLN A 20 -22.30 -13.23 12.40
CA GLN A 20 -23.48 -12.46 12.73
C GLN A 20 -23.98 -12.83 14.14
N ARG A 21 -23.84 -11.88 15.05
CA ARG A 21 -24.42 -11.98 16.41
C ARG A 21 -25.43 -10.84 16.58
N ASP A 22 -26.46 -11.06 17.39
CA ASP A 22 -27.43 -10.03 17.80
C ASP A 22 -28.24 -9.38 16.68
N GLY A 23 -28.55 -10.10 15.60
CA GLY A 23 -29.40 -9.61 14.51
C GLY A 23 -28.83 -8.47 13.68
N LYS A 24 -27.55 -8.17 13.81
CA LYS A 24 -26.87 -7.14 12.99
C LYS A 24 -26.69 -7.61 11.55
N THR A 25 -26.96 -6.74 10.59
CA THR A 25 -26.67 -7.01 9.18
C THR A 25 -25.17 -6.97 8.91
N LYS A 26 -24.71 -7.68 7.87
CA LYS A 26 -23.28 -7.63 7.43
C LYS A 26 -22.80 -6.20 7.17
N SER A 27 -23.64 -5.33 6.60
CA SER A 27 -23.32 -3.92 6.35
C SER A 27 -23.08 -3.15 7.65
N LYS A 28 -23.90 -3.38 8.69
CA LYS A 28 -23.73 -2.72 9.99
C LYS A 28 -22.45 -3.19 10.67
N LEU A 29 -22.16 -4.48 10.64
CA LEU A 29 -20.91 -5.03 11.18
C LEU A 29 -19.68 -4.44 10.47
N ARG A 30 -19.68 -4.34 9.13
CA ARG A 30 -18.57 -3.72 8.39
C ARG A 30 -18.33 -2.28 8.81
N LYS A 31 -19.36 -1.45 8.97
CA LYS A 31 -19.22 -0.07 9.44
C LYS A 31 -18.64 0.01 10.86
N GLU A 32 -19.03 -0.91 11.74
CA GLU A 32 -18.46 -0.98 13.09
C GLU A 32 -16.96 -1.35 13.03
N MET A 33 -16.59 -2.32 12.19
CA MET A 33 -15.21 -2.73 12.00
C MET A 33 -14.38 -1.61 11.35
N GLU A 34 -14.92 -0.91 10.36
CA GLU A 34 -14.28 0.26 9.74
C GLU A 34 -14.00 1.36 10.77
N LYS A 35 -14.98 1.64 11.64
CA LYS A 35 -14.78 2.62 12.73
C LYS A 35 -13.71 2.17 13.72
N ALA A 36 -13.71 0.90 14.11
CA ALA A 36 -12.70 0.34 15.01
C ALA A 36 -11.30 0.41 14.40
N GLU A 37 -11.18 0.04 13.12
CA GLU A 37 -9.93 0.11 12.37
C GLU A 37 -9.41 1.55 12.27
N ARG A 38 -10.28 2.52 12.03
CA ARG A 38 -9.92 3.94 12.00
C ARG A 38 -9.38 4.43 13.35
N VAL A 39 -10.01 4.04 14.45
CA VAL A 39 -9.52 4.39 15.80
C VAL A 39 -8.14 3.77 16.04
N TRP A 40 -7.99 2.48 15.75
CA TRP A 40 -6.72 1.79 15.88
C TRP A 40 -5.63 2.46 15.03
N GLY A 41 -5.89 2.69 13.74
CA GLY A 41 -4.93 3.28 12.83
C GLY A 41 -4.51 4.69 13.20
N ASN A 42 -5.45 5.52 13.67
CA ASN A 42 -5.13 6.84 14.20
C ASN A 42 -4.21 6.77 15.43
N ASN A 43 -4.45 5.82 16.32
CA ASN A 43 -3.57 5.59 17.48
C ASN A 43 -2.15 5.18 17.04
N MET A 44 -2.04 4.33 16.00
CA MET A 44 -0.74 3.87 15.48
C MET A 44 0.12 5.01 14.90
N ILE A 45 -0.50 6.06 14.37
CA ILE A 45 0.20 7.25 13.84
C ILE A 45 0.19 8.44 14.83
N GLY A 46 -0.18 8.21 16.08
CA GLY A 46 -0.19 9.25 17.12
C GLY A 46 -1.19 10.39 16.87
N GLN A 47 -2.32 10.12 16.24
CA GLN A 47 -3.35 11.11 15.90
C GLN A 47 -4.71 10.71 16.48
N VAL A 48 -5.62 11.70 16.63
CA VAL A 48 -6.93 11.45 17.26
C VAL A 48 -8.00 11.10 16.24
N ASP A 49 -8.12 11.82 15.15
CA ASP A 49 -9.16 11.60 14.13
C ASP A 49 -8.72 12.13 12.75
N ASN A 50 -7.73 11.50 12.17
CA ASN A 50 -7.26 11.86 10.83
C ASN A 50 -8.00 11.04 9.76
N GLY A 51 -8.69 11.71 8.85
CA GLY A 51 -9.35 11.07 7.72
C GLY A 51 -8.39 10.36 6.74
N ASN A 52 -7.11 10.76 6.74
CA ASN A 52 -6.07 10.20 5.86
C ASN A 52 -5.13 9.22 6.61
N TRP A 53 -5.58 8.64 7.71
CA TRP A 53 -4.76 7.78 8.55
C TRP A 53 -4.14 6.61 7.80
N THR A 54 -4.86 5.99 6.86
CA THR A 54 -4.35 4.87 6.06
C THR A 54 -3.17 5.28 5.19
N THR A 55 -3.26 6.44 4.55
CA THR A 55 -2.16 6.98 3.73
C THR A 55 -0.92 7.20 4.60
N LYS A 56 -1.08 7.87 5.74
CA LYS A 56 0.04 8.12 6.66
C LYS A 56 0.62 6.82 7.22
N LEU A 57 -0.22 5.90 7.67
CA LEU A 57 0.24 4.61 8.19
C LEU A 57 1.02 3.82 7.14
N GLY A 58 0.53 3.80 5.90
CA GLY A 58 1.24 3.14 4.80
C GLY A 58 2.58 3.79 4.46
N GLU A 59 2.62 5.13 4.40
CA GLU A 59 3.87 5.86 4.18
C GLU A 59 4.89 5.57 5.29
N GLU A 60 4.48 5.60 6.56
CA GLU A 60 5.35 5.29 7.70
C GLU A 60 5.83 3.84 7.68
N LEU A 61 4.95 2.88 7.33
CA LEU A 61 5.35 1.48 7.19
C LEU A 61 6.44 1.29 6.14
N VAL A 62 6.29 1.91 4.96
CA VAL A 62 7.31 1.83 3.92
C VAL A 62 8.61 2.48 4.39
N PHE A 63 8.53 3.64 5.04
CA PHE A 63 9.69 4.29 5.62
C PHE A 63 10.46 3.38 6.59
N ASP A 64 9.73 2.77 7.54
CA ASP A 64 10.34 1.89 8.55
C ASP A 64 11.01 0.66 7.91
N ILE A 65 10.35 0.01 6.93
CA ILE A 65 10.93 -1.14 6.22
C ILE A 65 12.16 -0.76 5.41
N LEU A 66 12.14 0.37 4.71
CA LEU A 66 13.29 0.86 3.94
C LEU A 66 14.47 1.21 4.87
N ASN A 67 14.22 1.83 6.03
CA ASN A 67 15.25 2.07 7.03
C ASN A 67 15.87 0.78 7.57
N LEU A 68 15.05 -0.22 7.88
CA LEU A 68 15.54 -1.53 8.34
C LEU A 68 16.40 -2.23 7.29
N LYS A 69 16.15 -1.97 6.00
CA LYS A 69 16.97 -2.45 4.89
C LYS A 69 18.23 -1.61 4.64
N GLY A 70 18.41 -0.51 5.38
CA GLY A 70 19.56 0.39 5.21
C GLY A 70 19.46 1.30 3.97
N GLU A 71 18.27 1.48 3.41
CA GLU A 71 18.07 2.27 2.19
C GLU A 71 17.97 3.79 2.42
N ASN A 72 17.97 4.24 3.67
CA ASN A 72 17.96 5.67 4.07
C ASN A 72 16.87 6.50 3.33
N PRO A 73 15.57 6.17 3.50
CA PRO A 73 14.51 6.89 2.83
C PRO A 73 14.41 8.33 3.31
N ARG A 74 14.13 9.26 2.38
CA ARG A 74 13.93 10.68 2.65
C ARG A 74 12.73 11.19 1.87
N ARG A 75 12.16 12.32 2.30
CA ARG A 75 11.13 13.00 1.51
C ARG A 75 11.78 13.63 0.28
N PRO A 76 11.29 13.30 -0.93
CA PRO A 76 11.82 13.90 -2.15
C PRO A 76 11.45 15.37 -2.27
N GLU A 77 12.28 16.14 -2.98
CA GLU A 77 11.91 17.47 -3.41
C GLU A 77 10.76 17.41 -4.41
N THR A 78 9.87 18.40 -4.39
CA THR A 78 8.82 18.53 -5.39
C THR A 78 9.42 18.94 -6.74
N ARG A 79 9.24 18.12 -7.78
CA ARG A 79 9.71 18.40 -9.14
C ARG A 79 8.55 18.32 -10.11
N SER A 80 8.42 19.30 -10.98
CA SER A 80 7.36 19.36 -12.01
C SER A 80 5.96 19.04 -11.47
N ARG A 81 5.63 19.55 -10.27
CA ARG A 81 4.36 19.31 -9.56
C ARG A 81 4.19 17.90 -8.96
N PHE A 82 5.12 16.99 -9.18
CA PHE A 82 5.11 15.68 -8.53
C PHE A 82 5.82 15.73 -7.19
N LYS A 83 5.21 15.08 -6.21
CA LYS A 83 5.76 14.89 -4.86
C LYS A 83 5.49 13.45 -4.45
N PRO A 84 6.33 12.50 -4.86
CA PRO A 84 6.25 11.11 -4.41
C PRO A 84 6.42 11.00 -2.89
N ASP A 85 6.09 9.85 -2.33
CA ASP A 85 6.11 9.68 -0.88
C ASP A 85 7.53 9.56 -0.33
N TRP A 86 8.39 8.74 -0.96
CA TRP A 86 9.75 8.52 -0.49
C TRP A 86 10.75 8.46 -1.64
N GLU A 87 11.99 8.82 -1.32
CA GLU A 87 13.17 8.68 -2.19
C GLU A 87 14.29 7.98 -1.42
N THR A 88 14.94 7.00 -2.05
CA THR A 88 16.23 6.43 -1.63
C THR A 88 17.32 6.82 -2.63
N ASP A 89 18.51 6.29 -2.47
CA ASP A 89 19.59 6.56 -3.44
C ASP A 89 19.26 5.96 -4.82
N ASN A 90 18.53 4.86 -4.86
CA ASN A 90 18.27 4.09 -6.08
C ASN A 90 16.86 4.21 -6.64
N TYR A 91 15.84 4.56 -5.81
CA TYR A 91 14.44 4.47 -6.17
C TYR A 91 13.61 5.64 -5.66
N ILE A 92 12.53 5.90 -6.37
CA ILE A 92 11.38 6.70 -5.92
C ILE A 92 10.25 5.76 -5.52
N TYR A 93 9.53 6.07 -4.44
CA TYR A 93 8.41 5.26 -3.95
C TYR A 93 7.13 6.07 -3.88
N GLU A 94 6.06 5.48 -4.37
CA GLU A 94 4.68 5.93 -4.21
C GLU A 94 3.90 4.85 -3.45
N VAL A 95 3.24 5.22 -2.37
CA VAL A 95 2.57 4.28 -1.48
C VAL A 95 1.07 4.31 -1.68
N LYS A 96 0.45 3.16 -1.86
CA LYS A 96 -0.99 2.99 -2.03
C LYS A 96 -1.54 2.05 -0.96
N THR A 97 -2.24 2.64 0.00
CA THR A 97 -2.81 1.93 1.14
C THR A 97 -4.32 2.11 1.18
N SER A 98 -5.02 1.09 1.61
CA SER A 98 -6.46 1.19 1.89
C SER A 98 -6.79 0.36 3.13
N ASN A 99 -7.76 0.83 3.95
CA ASN A 99 -8.27 0.04 5.05
C ASN A 99 -9.02 -1.20 4.54
N TRP A 100 -9.21 -2.19 5.41
CA TRP A 100 -9.80 -3.48 5.04
C TRP A 100 -11.31 -3.42 4.82
N TRP A 101 -12.01 -2.48 5.46
CA TRP A 101 -13.47 -2.46 5.55
C TRP A 101 -14.14 -1.43 4.65
N VAL A 102 -13.36 -0.55 3.98
CA VAL A 102 -13.92 0.45 3.07
C VAL A 102 -14.70 -0.22 1.94
N ASP A 103 -15.88 0.32 1.65
CA ASP A 103 -16.63 -0.08 0.46
C ASP A 103 -16.10 0.66 -0.77
N GLY A 104 -15.99 -0.04 -1.90
CA GLY A 104 -15.70 0.55 -3.20
C GLY A 104 -14.43 0.07 -3.88
N THR A 105 -14.08 0.79 -4.91
CA THR A 105 -13.10 0.50 -5.94
C THR A 105 -11.66 0.79 -5.51
N ALA A 106 -11.25 0.30 -4.32
CA ALA A 106 -9.90 0.54 -3.82
C ALA A 106 -8.83 0.15 -4.86
N GLY A 107 -8.98 -1.03 -5.50
CA GLY A 107 -8.07 -1.48 -6.55
C GLY A 107 -8.10 -0.63 -7.81
N GLU A 108 -9.24 -0.09 -8.24
CA GLU A 108 -9.36 0.68 -9.49
C GLU A 108 -8.52 1.96 -9.48
N LYS A 109 -8.44 2.66 -8.34
CA LYS A 109 -7.63 3.87 -8.22
C LYS A 109 -6.14 3.60 -8.38
N VAL A 110 -5.69 2.41 -8.02
CA VAL A 110 -4.28 2.02 -8.12
C VAL A 110 -3.92 1.65 -9.56
N LEU A 111 -4.86 1.10 -10.33
CA LEU A 111 -4.61 0.68 -11.71
C LEU A 111 -4.14 1.83 -12.60
N GLY A 112 -4.63 3.05 -12.40
CA GLY A 112 -4.22 4.26 -13.14
C GLY A 112 -3.00 4.98 -12.58
N THR A 113 -2.41 4.51 -11.48
CA THR A 113 -1.31 5.24 -10.81
C THR A 113 -0.09 5.38 -11.71
N TRP A 114 0.27 4.33 -12.44
CA TRP A 114 1.42 4.36 -13.35
C TRP A 114 1.27 5.39 -14.49
N ILE A 115 0.05 5.57 -15.00
CA ILE A 115 -0.22 6.61 -16.02
C ILE A 115 -0.06 8.00 -15.43
N LYS A 116 -0.61 8.22 -14.22
CA LYS A 116 -0.50 9.50 -13.52
C LYS A 116 0.95 9.90 -13.26
N TYR A 117 1.80 8.94 -12.98
CA TYR A 117 3.19 9.14 -12.56
C TYR A 117 4.21 8.69 -13.62
N GLN A 118 3.80 8.55 -14.87
CA GLN A 118 4.63 8.04 -15.97
C GLN A 118 5.95 8.82 -16.16
N ASP A 119 5.95 10.11 -15.86
CA ASP A 119 7.11 10.98 -16.07
C ASP A 119 8.09 11.01 -14.86
N ILE A 120 7.70 10.40 -13.72
CA ILE A 120 8.54 10.43 -12.50
C ILE A 120 9.92 9.82 -12.71
N PRO A 121 10.08 8.67 -13.39
CA PRO A 121 11.41 8.11 -13.60
C PRO A 121 12.36 9.05 -14.32
N GLU A 122 11.88 9.78 -15.31
CA GLU A 122 12.68 10.77 -16.05
C GLU A 122 12.99 12.02 -15.21
N ILE A 123 11.96 12.55 -14.51
CA ILE A 123 12.06 13.76 -13.69
C ILE A 123 13.04 13.60 -12.53
N TYR A 124 13.05 12.43 -11.89
CA TYR A 124 13.91 12.14 -10.74
C TYR A 124 15.20 11.40 -11.12
N GLY A 125 15.30 10.88 -12.34
CA GLY A 125 16.42 10.07 -12.81
C GLY A 125 16.53 8.72 -12.09
N LYS A 126 15.41 8.21 -11.56
CA LYS A 126 15.34 6.97 -10.76
C LYS A 126 14.06 6.21 -11.06
N PRO A 127 14.08 4.87 -11.06
CA PRO A 127 12.86 4.07 -11.19
C PRO A 127 11.84 4.37 -10.10
N LEU A 128 10.56 4.31 -10.44
CA LEU A 128 9.43 4.44 -9.52
C LEU A 128 8.93 3.06 -9.09
N ILE A 129 8.82 2.87 -7.79
CA ILE A 129 8.17 1.70 -7.18
C ILE A 129 6.84 2.12 -6.57
N ILE A 130 5.75 1.50 -7.02
CA ILE A 130 4.41 1.70 -6.47
C ILE A 130 4.14 0.56 -5.49
N VAL A 131 4.17 0.88 -4.19
CA VAL A 131 3.95 -0.11 -3.12
C VAL A 131 2.47 -0.17 -2.77
N CYS A 132 1.89 -1.37 -2.85
CA CYS A 132 0.48 -1.61 -2.52
C CYS A 132 0.37 -2.33 -1.17
N ILE A 133 -0.45 -1.78 -0.24
CA ILE A 133 -0.51 -2.21 1.16
C ILE A 133 -1.94 -2.58 1.57
N ALA A 134 -2.06 -3.62 2.39
CA ALA A 134 -3.31 -4.09 2.98
C ALA A 134 -4.35 -4.42 1.89
N ARG A 135 -5.54 -3.83 1.93
CA ARG A 135 -6.57 -4.13 0.95
C ARG A 135 -6.13 -3.85 -0.50
N GLN A 136 -5.25 -2.87 -0.76
CA GLN A 136 -4.76 -2.62 -2.12
C GLN A 136 -3.97 -3.82 -2.66
N GLU A 137 -3.04 -4.35 -1.88
CA GLU A 137 -2.31 -5.56 -2.25
C GLU A 137 -3.26 -6.74 -2.44
N HIS A 138 -4.17 -6.95 -1.48
CA HIS A 138 -5.12 -8.05 -1.54
C HIS A 138 -6.02 -8.01 -2.80
N GLU A 139 -6.56 -6.85 -3.14
CA GLU A 139 -7.41 -6.70 -4.35
C GLU A 139 -6.61 -6.93 -5.63
N LEU A 140 -5.35 -6.51 -5.69
CA LEU A 140 -4.47 -6.73 -6.84
C LEU A 140 -3.89 -8.15 -6.91
N THR A 141 -4.01 -8.94 -5.83
CA THR A 141 -3.60 -10.36 -5.81
C THR A 141 -4.80 -11.29 -6.06
N TYR A 142 -5.94 -11.02 -5.43
CA TYR A 142 -7.09 -11.95 -5.39
C TYR A 142 -8.36 -11.39 -6.02
N GLY A 143 -8.38 -10.12 -6.39
CA GLY A 143 -9.54 -9.47 -7.01
C GLY A 143 -9.72 -9.80 -8.49
N LYS A 144 -10.65 -9.09 -9.13
CA LYS A 144 -10.98 -9.29 -10.55
C LYS A 144 -9.85 -8.90 -11.49
N THR A 145 -9.13 -7.83 -11.17
CA THR A 145 -7.96 -7.37 -11.93
C THR A 145 -6.72 -7.60 -11.08
N LYS A 146 -5.95 -8.61 -11.44
CA LYS A 146 -4.74 -8.98 -10.71
C LYS A 146 -3.53 -8.26 -11.31
N TYR A 147 -2.67 -7.70 -10.47
CA TYR A 147 -1.34 -7.19 -10.82
C TYR A 147 -0.23 -8.03 -10.19
N PHE A 148 -0.58 -8.85 -9.19
CA PHE A 148 0.34 -9.73 -8.48
C PHE A 148 -0.04 -11.20 -8.64
N GLY A 149 0.95 -12.08 -8.45
CA GLY A 149 0.78 -13.53 -8.54
C GLY A 149 1.04 -14.08 -9.95
N GLU A 150 0.87 -15.38 -10.10
CA GLU A 150 1.23 -16.10 -11.34
C GLU A 150 0.13 -16.01 -12.41
N GLU A 151 -1.13 -15.88 -12.00
CA GLU A 151 -2.29 -15.91 -12.88
C GLU A 151 -2.68 -14.52 -13.42
N LEU A 152 -1.78 -13.86 -14.12
CA LEU A 152 -2.05 -12.58 -14.76
C LEU A 152 -2.65 -12.77 -16.15
N SER A 153 -3.65 -11.96 -16.50
CA SER A 153 -4.16 -11.95 -17.87
C SER A 153 -3.08 -11.49 -18.86
N PRO A 154 -3.11 -11.94 -20.13
CA PRO A 154 -2.16 -11.47 -21.14
C PRO A 154 -2.12 -9.94 -21.28
N LYS A 155 -3.29 -9.28 -21.20
CA LYS A 155 -3.38 -7.82 -21.25
C LYS A 155 -2.74 -7.14 -20.04
N THR A 156 -2.96 -7.68 -18.84
CA THR A 156 -2.32 -7.17 -17.64
C THR A 156 -0.80 -7.30 -17.71
N ARG A 157 -0.28 -8.44 -18.19
CA ARG A 157 1.17 -8.62 -18.38
C ARG A 157 1.75 -7.55 -19.32
N GLN A 158 1.10 -7.30 -20.47
CA GLN A 158 1.52 -6.27 -21.41
C GLN A 158 1.56 -4.87 -20.77
N ILE A 159 0.53 -4.51 -19.96
CA ILE A 159 0.50 -3.23 -19.25
C ILE A 159 1.65 -3.12 -18.26
N LEU A 160 1.90 -4.16 -17.46
CA LEU A 160 2.98 -4.17 -16.48
C LEU A 160 4.36 -4.15 -17.14
N GLU A 161 4.55 -4.85 -18.25
CA GLU A 161 5.78 -4.81 -19.05
C GLU A 161 6.02 -3.42 -19.64
N LEU A 162 4.97 -2.76 -20.15
CA LEU A 162 5.04 -1.39 -20.65
C LEU A 162 5.41 -0.42 -19.51
N ALA A 163 4.74 -0.49 -18.37
CA ALA A 163 5.08 0.32 -17.21
C ALA A 163 6.55 0.11 -16.78
N LYS A 164 6.99 -1.16 -16.73
CA LYS A 164 8.37 -1.51 -16.40
C LYS A 164 9.39 -0.95 -17.39
N SER A 165 9.06 -0.92 -18.69
CA SER A 165 9.92 -0.32 -19.72
C SER A 165 10.10 1.20 -19.53
N TRP A 166 9.16 1.85 -18.84
CA TRP A 166 9.25 3.25 -18.43
C TRP A 166 9.85 3.45 -17.03
N GLY A 167 10.38 2.38 -16.43
CA GLY A 167 10.98 2.43 -15.09
C GLY A 167 9.96 2.41 -13.96
N ILE A 168 8.74 1.91 -14.17
CA ILE A 168 7.68 1.86 -13.15
C ILE A 168 7.34 0.42 -12.81
N THR A 169 7.39 0.06 -11.53
CA THR A 169 7.09 -1.30 -11.05
C THR A 169 6.10 -1.25 -9.90
N TYR A 170 5.08 -2.12 -9.93
CA TYR A 170 4.20 -2.37 -8.79
C TYR A 170 4.81 -3.46 -7.91
N VAL A 171 4.80 -3.23 -6.61
CA VAL A 171 5.34 -4.16 -5.61
C VAL A 171 4.31 -4.36 -4.49
N PRO A 172 3.93 -5.60 -4.16
CA PRO A 172 3.12 -5.88 -2.98
C PRO A 172 3.96 -5.63 -1.71
N PHE A 173 3.34 -5.11 -0.66
CA PHE A 173 4.04 -4.83 0.60
C PHE A 173 4.64 -6.11 1.22
N SER A 174 3.97 -7.24 1.04
CA SER A 174 4.49 -8.55 1.45
C SER A 174 5.86 -8.87 0.84
N GLU A 175 6.09 -8.48 -0.42
CA GLU A 175 7.40 -8.62 -1.08
C GLU A 175 8.43 -7.64 -0.50
N LEU A 176 8.01 -6.41 -0.23
CA LEU A 176 8.89 -5.42 0.39
C LEU A 176 9.35 -5.88 1.79
N CYS A 177 8.50 -6.62 2.52
CA CYS A 177 8.81 -7.19 3.84
C CYS A 177 9.64 -8.47 3.79
N LYS A 178 9.87 -9.10 2.62
CA LYS A 178 10.76 -10.25 2.53
C LYS A 178 12.15 -9.85 3.03
N ASN A 179 12.77 -10.73 3.80
CA ASN A 179 14.03 -10.51 4.52
C ASN A 179 13.91 -9.69 5.82
N TYR A 180 12.73 -9.17 6.20
CA TYR A 180 12.53 -8.62 7.54
C TYR A 180 12.41 -9.73 8.60
N ASN A 181 11.78 -10.86 8.24
CA ASN A 181 11.55 -11.99 9.16
C ASN A 181 12.78 -12.90 9.36
N GLU A 182 13.88 -12.69 8.62
CA GLU A 182 15.09 -13.50 8.75
C GLU A 182 16.09 -12.91 9.77
N SER A 183 15.77 -11.75 10.36
CA SER A 183 16.66 -11.03 11.29
C SER A 183 16.09 -10.87 12.71
N SER A 184 15.02 -11.60 13.05
CA SER A 184 14.34 -11.51 14.35
C SER A 184 14.44 -12.79 15.15
#